data_5d06c2c35d937cc87903f2a794b39864
#
_entry.id   5d06c2c35d937cc87903f2a794b39864
#
_cell.length_a   1.000
_cell.length_b   1.000
_cell.length_c   1.000
_cell.angle_alpha   90.00
_cell.angle_beta   90.00
_cell.angle_gamma   90.00
#
_symmetry.space_group_name_H-M   'P 1'
#
loop_
_entity.id
_entity.type
_entity.pdbx_description
1 polymer ?
#
loop_
_entity_poly.entity_id
_entity_poly.type
_entity_poly.pdbx_seq_one_letter_code
_entity_poly.pdbx_strand_id
1 'polypeptide(L)'
;MARPFQPARFAGASAPEDQSMPYATGQTFKKGAVLVYTAGPTGEVSEGAADPAAIVGVALEAADSKPGFGIGNSASIVATTGRVQEVTVAKANRQTIFTGRGVNGGTDPTTPVLADIGKLYSILKTADGTWALDAADVANQRVRVIDIDIDNKLFFFRILEANLAQP
;
A
#
# COMPACT_ATOMS: atom_id res chain seq x y z
N MET A 1 -3.73 14.60 -10.30
CA MET A 1 -3.56 13.14 -10.14
C MET A 1 -2.84 12.86 -8.83
N ALA A 2 -3.44 12.06 -7.96
CA ALA A 2 -2.76 11.61 -6.76
C ALA A 2 -1.60 10.67 -7.13
N ARG A 3 -0.43 10.86 -6.49
CA ARG A 3 0.65 9.89 -6.65
C ARG A 3 0.33 8.66 -5.80
N PRO A 4 0.47 7.44 -6.33
CA PRO A 4 0.25 6.22 -5.58
C PRO A 4 1.28 6.10 -4.44
N PHE A 5 0.95 5.33 -3.41
CA PHE A 5 1.94 4.96 -2.41
C PHE A 5 3.09 4.21 -3.08
N GLN A 6 4.30 4.51 -2.66
CA GLN A 6 5.50 3.85 -3.15
C GLN A 6 6.55 3.82 -2.03
N PRO A 7 7.45 2.83 -2.07
CA PRO A 7 8.59 2.82 -1.18
C PRO A 7 9.49 4.02 -1.47
N ALA A 8 9.99 4.63 -0.40
CA ALA A 8 10.95 5.72 -0.46
C ALA A 8 12.32 5.22 -0.03
N ARG A 9 13.38 5.73 -0.66
CA ARG A 9 14.76 5.47 -0.25
C ARG A 9 15.33 6.73 0.34
N PHE A 10 15.78 6.64 1.60
CA PHE A 10 16.57 7.67 2.24
C PHE A 10 18.02 7.24 2.36
N ALA A 11 18.93 8.20 2.45
CA ALA A 11 20.32 7.92 2.80
C ALA A 11 20.37 7.16 4.14
N GLY A 12 20.94 5.95 4.15
CA GLY A 12 21.01 5.09 5.32
C GLY A 12 19.81 4.15 5.57
N ALA A 13 18.74 4.24 4.79
CA ALA A 13 17.66 3.27 4.86
C ALA A 13 17.96 2.04 3.99
N SER A 14 17.63 0.85 4.49
CA SER A 14 17.66 -0.36 3.69
C SER A 14 16.69 -0.25 2.52
N ALA A 15 17.02 -0.86 1.39
CA ALA A 15 16.07 -1.00 0.29
C ALA A 15 14.82 -1.74 0.81
N PRO A 16 13.61 -1.36 0.35
CA PRO A 16 12.41 -2.13 0.66
C PRO A 16 12.62 -3.58 0.24
N GLU A 17 12.11 -4.49 1.02
CA GLU A 17 12.05 -5.90 0.66
C GLU A 17 10.90 -6.10 -0.32
N ASP A 18 11.22 -6.37 -1.57
CA ASP A 18 10.24 -6.68 -2.60
C ASP A 18 10.02 -8.19 -2.65
N GLN A 19 8.77 -8.59 -2.59
CA GLN A 19 8.38 -10.00 -2.65
C GLN A 19 7.28 -10.22 -3.68
N SER A 20 7.41 -11.26 -4.50
CA SER A 20 6.30 -11.76 -5.31
C SER A 20 5.33 -12.50 -4.41
N MET A 21 4.06 -12.12 -4.45
CA MET A 21 3.01 -12.70 -3.61
C MET A 21 1.79 -13.06 -4.46
N PRO A 22 1.17 -14.23 -4.22
CA PRO A 22 -0.09 -14.57 -4.87
C PRO A 22 -1.18 -13.60 -4.42
N TYR A 23 -2.10 -13.25 -5.32
CA TYR A 23 -3.26 -12.44 -4.97
C TYR A 23 -4.57 -13.16 -5.29
N ALA A 24 -5.61 -12.86 -4.53
CA ALA A 24 -6.90 -13.47 -4.63
C ALA A 24 -7.54 -13.25 -6.02
N THR A 25 -8.26 -14.22 -6.51
CA THR A 25 -8.97 -14.16 -7.79
C THR A 25 -9.93 -12.98 -7.85
N GLY A 26 -9.95 -12.28 -8.97
CA GLY A 26 -10.88 -11.15 -9.21
C GLY A 26 -10.39 -9.81 -8.66
N GLN A 27 -9.18 -9.73 -8.14
CA GLN A 27 -8.61 -8.45 -7.69
C GLN A 27 -8.24 -7.56 -8.88
N THR A 28 -8.59 -6.27 -8.77
CA THR A 28 -8.36 -5.23 -9.80
C THR A 28 -7.72 -3.99 -9.19
N PHE A 29 -6.85 -4.15 -8.22
CA PHE A 29 -6.20 -3.02 -7.57
C PHE A 29 -5.13 -2.37 -8.46
N LYS A 30 -4.89 -1.09 -8.21
CA LYS A 30 -3.87 -0.29 -8.89
C LYS A 30 -2.51 -0.41 -8.21
N LYS A 31 -1.46 -0.04 -8.92
CA LYS A 31 -0.14 0.23 -8.33
C LYS A 31 -0.30 1.21 -7.17
N GLY A 32 0.37 0.94 -6.05
CA GLY A 32 0.28 1.73 -4.82
C GLY A 32 -0.87 1.33 -3.89
N ALA A 33 -1.61 0.27 -4.23
CA ALA A 33 -2.63 -0.28 -3.34
C ALA A 33 -2.02 -0.83 -2.07
N VAL A 34 -2.69 -0.59 -0.95
CA VAL A 34 -2.35 -1.20 0.34
C VAL A 34 -2.93 -2.61 0.36
N LEU A 35 -2.08 -3.58 0.64
CA LEU A 35 -2.42 -4.99 0.60
C LEU A 35 -2.50 -5.61 1.99
N VAL A 36 -3.46 -6.51 2.15
CA VAL A 36 -3.70 -7.32 3.35
C VAL A 36 -3.72 -8.79 2.97
N TYR A 37 -3.46 -9.70 3.92
CA TYR A 37 -3.73 -11.12 3.68
C TYR A 37 -5.24 -11.37 3.56
N THR A 38 -5.63 -12.22 2.62
CA THR A 38 -6.99 -12.74 2.57
C THR A 38 -7.25 -13.62 3.79
N ALA A 39 -8.51 -13.71 4.19
CA ALA A 39 -8.91 -14.66 5.24
C ALA A 39 -8.69 -16.09 4.73
N GLY A 40 -7.88 -16.88 5.45
CA GLY A 40 -7.61 -18.28 5.13
C GLY A 40 -6.11 -18.59 5.02
N PRO A 41 -5.75 -19.87 4.90
CA PRO A 41 -4.37 -20.35 4.92
C PRO A 41 -3.64 -20.22 3.57
N THR A 42 -4.17 -19.47 2.61
CA THR A 42 -3.65 -19.45 1.23
C THR A 42 -2.40 -18.57 1.07
N GLY A 43 -2.12 -17.68 2.00
CA GLY A 43 -1.03 -16.71 1.87
C GLY A 43 -1.24 -15.69 0.74
N GLU A 44 -2.45 -15.65 0.17
CA GLU A 44 -2.82 -14.68 -0.85
C GLU A 44 -3.05 -13.29 -0.27
N VAL A 45 -2.80 -12.28 -1.09
CA VAL A 45 -3.09 -10.89 -0.74
C VAL A 45 -4.29 -10.35 -1.52
N SER A 46 -4.96 -9.39 -0.93
CA SER A 46 -6.02 -8.60 -1.57
C SER A 46 -5.85 -7.14 -1.23
N GLU A 47 -6.52 -6.26 -1.98
CA GLU A 47 -6.56 -4.86 -1.61
C GLU A 47 -7.33 -4.68 -0.29
N GLY A 48 -6.74 -3.93 0.63
CA GLY A 48 -7.37 -3.62 1.91
C GLY A 48 -8.61 -2.73 1.76
N ALA A 49 -9.51 -2.79 2.74
CA ALA A 49 -10.49 -1.73 2.95
C ALA A 49 -9.80 -0.48 3.55
N ALA A 50 -10.52 0.62 3.70
CA ALA A 50 -10.00 1.79 4.41
C ALA A 50 -9.50 1.39 5.82
N ASP A 51 -8.41 1.96 6.25
CA ASP A 51 -7.80 1.73 7.56
C ASP A 51 -7.58 0.25 7.94
N PRO A 52 -6.94 -0.54 7.10
CA PRO A 52 -6.77 -1.96 7.38
C PRO A 52 -5.93 -2.17 8.65
N ALA A 53 -6.37 -3.10 9.49
CA ALA A 53 -5.72 -3.36 10.78
C ALA A 53 -4.39 -4.13 10.64
N ALA A 54 -4.21 -4.89 9.55
CA ALA A 54 -3.01 -5.69 9.31
C ALA A 54 -2.54 -5.51 7.86
N ILE A 55 -1.42 -4.81 7.68
CA ILE A 55 -0.90 -4.41 6.37
C ILE A 55 0.29 -5.30 6.01
N VAL A 56 0.22 -5.96 4.87
CA VAL A 56 1.31 -6.76 4.29
C VAL A 56 2.34 -5.85 3.61
N GLY A 57 1.86 -4.87 2.86
CA GLY A 57 2.71 -3.97 2.10
C GLY A 57 1.94 -3.15 1.08
N VAL A 58 2.67 -2.65 0.10
CA VAL A 58 2.14 -1.82 -0.98
C VAL A 58 2.46 -2.47 -2.32
N ALA A 59 1.44 -2.58 -3.18
CA ALA A 59 1.59 -3.13 -4.53
C ALA A 59 2.48 -2.26 -5.40
N LEU A 60 3.52 -2.82 -5.98
CA LEU A 60 4.41 -2.12 -6.93
C LEU A 60 3.86 -2.11 -8.35
N GLU A 61 2.78 -2.82 -8.58
CA GLU A 61 2.14 -2.98 -9.89
C GLU A 61 0.64 -3.24 -9.71
N ALA A 62 -0.13 -3.12 -10.81
CA ALA A 62 -1.56 -3.38 -10.79
C ALA A 62 -1.86 -4.88 -10.89
N ALA A 63 -2.99 -5.32 -10.31
CA ALA A 63 -3.41 -6.71 -10.40
C ALA A 63 -3.97 -7.10 -11.78
N ASP A 64 -4.63 -6.16 -12.46
CA ASP A 64 -5.40 -6.40 -13.68
C ASP A 64 -4.61 -6.42 -14.97
N SER A 65 -3.33 -6.07 -14.95
CA SER A 65 -2.55 -5.79 -16.16
C SER A 65 -1.40 -6.75 -16.40
N LYS A 66 -1.23 -7.77 -15.56
CA LYS A 66 -0.07 -8.63 -15.66
C LYS A 66 -0.32 -9.91 -16.41
N PRO A 67 0.40 -10.08 -17.50
CA PRO A 67 0.78 -11.43 -17.87
C PRO A 67 1.83 -11.87 -16.83
N GLY A 68 1.43 -12.65 -15.85
CA GLY A 68 2.37 -13.34 -14.97
C GLY A 68 3.29 -14.18 -15.84
N PHE A 69 4.50 -13.73 -16.14
CA PHE A 69 5.48 -14.44 -16.98
C PHE A 69 4.87 -15.13 -18.21
N GLY A 70 4.10 -14.41 -19.03
CA GLY A 70 3.40 -14.97 -20.20
C GLY A 70 2.12 -15.75 -19.86
N ILE A 71 1.66 -15.67 -18.63
CA ILE A 71 0.43 -16.28 -18.17
C ILE A 71 -0.55 -15.14 -17.89
N GLY A 72 -1.61 -15.06 -18.68
CA GLY A 72 -2.65 -14.04 -18.45
C GLY A 72 -3.29 -14.18 -17.06
N ASN A 73 -3.68 -13.08 -16.49
CA ASN A 73 -4.35 -12.98 -15.18
C ASN A 73 -5.81 -13.45 -15.24
N SER A 74 -6.11 -14.55 -15.88
CA SER A 74 -7.46 -15.08 -15.91
C SER A 74 -7.61 -16.29 -14.99
N ALA A 75 -8.72 -16.36 -14.28
CA ALA A 75 -9.08 -17.52 -13.47
C ALA A 75 -9.02 -18.82 -14.28
N SER A 76 -9.30 -18.73 -15.60
CA SER A 76 -9.20 -19.86 -16.53
C SER A 76 -7.78 -20.37 -16.68
N ILE A 77 -6.78 -19.50 -16.69
CA ILE A 77 -5.38 -19.90 -16.80
C ILE A 77 -4.89 -20.54 -15.49
N VAL A 78 -5.27 -19.98 -14.36
CA VAL A 78 -4.98 -20.56 -13.05
C VAL A 78 -5.57 -21.97 -12.96
N ALA A 79 -6.82 -22.15 -13.35
CA ALA A 79 -7.48 -23.45 -13.36
C ALA A 79 -6.81 -24.46 -14.30
N THR A 80 -6.29 -24.02 -15.45
CA THR A 80 -5.69 -24.89 -16.46
C THR A 80 -4.22 -25.21 -16.19
N THR A 81 -3.45 -24.26 -15.63
CA THR A 81 -2.00 -24.39 -15.46
C THR A 81 -1.56 -24.67 -14.04
N GLY A 82 -2.46 -24.53 -13.06
CA GLY A 82 -2.15 -24.62 -11.63
C GLY A 82 -1.24 -23.49 -11.11
N ARG A 83 -1.03 -22.43 -11.90
CA ARG A 83 -0.23 -21.29 -11.49
C ARG A 83 -1.11 -20.21 -10.88
N VAL A 84 -0.65 -19.66 -9.77
CA VAL A 84 -1.31 -18.54 -9.09
C VAL A 84 -0.95 -17.20 -9.75
N GLN A 85 -1.85 -16.25 -9.67
CA GLN A 85 -1.58 -14.86 -10.04
C GLN A 85 -0.71 -14.22 -8.99
N GLU A 86 0.35 -13.54 -9.39
CA GLU A 86 1.29 -12.91 -8.47
C GLU A 86 1.43 -11.41 -8.73
N VAL A 87 1.73 -10.68 -7.68
CA VAL A 87 2.02 -9.25 -7.70
C VAL A 87 3.30 -8.98 -6.91
N THR A 88 4.12 -8.07 -7.39
CA THR A 88 5.28 -7.59 -6.63
C THR A 88 4.82 -6.62 -5.56
N VAL A 89 5.18 -6.91 -4.32
CA VAL A 89 4.80 -6.17 -3.11
C VAL A 89 6.04 -5.63 -2.44
N ALA A 90 6.08 -4.32 -2.19
CA ALA A 90 7.03 -3.75 -1.24
C ALA A 90 6.51 -4.06 0.17
N LYS A 91 7.18 -4.98 0.86
CA LYS A 91 6.73 -5.43 2.19
C LYS A 91 6.80 -4.33 3.23
N ALA A 92 5.75 -4.25 4.01
CA ALA A 92 5.72 -3.41 5.20
C ALA A 92 6.49 -4.10 6.32
N ASN A 93 7.51 -3.44 6.82
CA ASN A 93 8.27 -3.84 8.00
C ASN A 93 8.64 -2.59 8.81
N ARG A 94 9.31 -2.78 9.95
CA ARG A 94 9.70 -1.67 10.85
C ARG A 94 10.63 -0.64 10.19
N GLN A 95 11.31 -0.99 9.11
CA GLN A 95 12.32 -0.15 8.45
C GLN A 95 11.82 0.44 7.14
N THR A 96 10.79 -0.15 6.51
CA THR A 96 10.27 0.31 5.23
C THR A 96 9.60 1.66 5.39
N ILE A 97 10.06 2.61 4.57
CA ILE A 97 9.49 3.94 4.46
C ILE A 97 8.72 4.02 3.15
N PHE A 98 7.50 4.47 3.25
CA PHE A 98 6.65 4.74 2.10
C PHE A 98 6.50 6.24 1.89
N THR A 99 6.17 6.63 0.67
CA THR A 99 5.79 8.00 0.34
C THR A 99 4.40 8.02 -0.27
N GLY A 100 3.66 9.07 0.02
CA GLY A 100 2.31 9.27 -0.50
C GLY A 100 1.80 10.68 -0.25
N ARG A 101 0.64 10.99 -0.81
CA ARG A 101 -0.04 12.26 -0.58
C ARG A 101 -1.02 12.14 0.58
N GLY A 102 -1.33 13.28 1.18
CA GLY A 102 -2.39 13.42 2.17
C GLY A 102 -3.67 14.00 1.58
N VAL A 103 -4.77 13.66 2.20
CA VAL A 103 -6.09 14.23 1.94
C VAL A 103 -6.77 14.57 3.27
N ASN A 104 -7.83 15.35 3.20
CA ASN A 104 -8.70 15.66 4.34
C ASN A 104 -10.09 15.10 4.04
N GLY A 105 -10.46 13.99 4.71
CA GLY A 105 -11.77 13.35 4.51
C GLY A 105 -11.97 12.73 3.12
N GLY A 106 -10.90 12.34 2.43
CA GLY A 106 -10.97 11.55 1.20
C GLY A 106 -10.98 12.33 -0.11
N THR A 107 -11.17 13.64 -0.12
CA THR A 107 -11.31 14.44 -1.35
C THR A 107 -10.31 15.57 -1.46
N ASP A 108 -10.09 16.33 -0.41
CA ASP A 108 -9.29 17.54 -0.46
C ASP A 108 -7.80 17.26 -0.24
N PRO A 109 -6.93 17.59 -1.21
CA PRO A 109 -5.50 17.40 -1.04
C PRO A 109 -4.97 18.21 0.14
N THR A 110 -4.18 17.57 1.00
CA THR A 110 -3.49 18.22 2.11
C THR A 110 -2.04 18.50 1.75
N THR A 111 -1.59 19.73 2.00
CA THR A 111 -0.17 20.10 1.89
C THR A 111 0.51 19.81 3.22
N PRO A 112 1.60 19.04 3.24
CA PRO A 112 2.32 18.75 4.47
C PRO A 112 2.96 20.01 5.05
N VAL A 113 3.04 20.07 6.37
CA VAL A 113 3.74 21.13 7.13
C VAL A 113 4.71 20.51 8.13
N LEU A 114 5.72 21.24 8.57
CA LEU A 114 6.73 20.72 9.51
C LEU A 114 6.14 20.10 10.78
N ALA A 115 5.01 20.65 11.25
CA ALA A 115 4.29 20.10 12.40
C ALA A 115 3.68 18.72 12.18
N ASP A 116 3.67 18.20 10.98
CA ASP A 116 3.16 16.85 10.68
C ASP A 116 4.18 15.76 10.97
N ILE A 117 5.46 16.11 11.06
CA ILE A 117 6.52 15.16 11.41
C ILE A 117 6.26 14.62 12.83
N GLY A 118 6.21 13.29 12.93
CA GLY A 118 5.90 12.58 14.17
C GLY A 118 4.42 12.29 14.40
N LYS A 119 3.52 12.98 13.68
CA LYS A 119 2.07 12.71 13.80
C LYS A 119 1.68 11.35 13.26
N LEU A 120 0.55 10.88 13.74
CA LEU A 120 -0.10 9.66 13.30
C LEU A 120 -1.25 9.99 12.38
N TYR A 121 -1.38 9.23 11.31
CA TYR A 121 -2.45 9.37 10.31
C TYR A 121 -3.13 8.03 10.05
N SER A 122 -4.38 8.09 9.67
CA SER A 122 -5.08 6.97 9.05
C SER A 122 -4.71 6.88 7.56
N ILE A 123 -5.17 5.86 6.88
CA ILE A 123 -5.02 5.68 5.45
C ILE A 123 -6.34 5.30 4.82
N LEU A 124 -6.64 5.86 3.68
CA LEU A 124 -7.88 5.55 2.98
C LEU A 124 -7.66 5.38 1.47
N LYS A 125 -8.62 4.73 0.83
CA LYS A 125 -8.74 4.65 -0.61
C LYS A 125 -9.67 5.78 -1.08
N THR A 126 -9.14 6.66 -1.90
CA THR A 126 -9.89 7.78 -2.49
C THR A 126 -10.84 7.28 -3.60
N ALA A 127 -11.79 8.11 -4.01
CA ALA A 127 -12.79 7.75 -5.02
C ALA A 127 -12.17 7.37 -6.39
N ASP A 128 -10.98 7.89 -6.72
CA ASP A 128 -10.25 7.53 -7.94
C ASP A 128 -9.48 6.19 -7.81
N GLY A 129 -9.60 5.53 -6.67
CA GLY A 129 -8.96 4.24 -6.40
C GLY A 129 -7.48 4.33 -6.01
N THR A 130 -6.97 5.52 -5.68
CA THR A 130 -5.62 5.68 -5.13
C THR A 130 -5.65 5.68 -3.60
N TRP A 131 -4.52 5.40 -2.97
CA TRP A 131 -4.39 5.42 -1.52
C TRP A 131 -3.71 6.71 -1.07
N ALA A 132 -4.19 7.27 0.05
CA ALA A 132 -3.71 8.51 0.63
C ALA A 132 -3.69 8.44 2.17
N LEU A 133 -2.89 9.31 2.79
CA LEU A 133 -2.99 9.55 4.22
C LEU A 133 -4.22 10.44 4.48
N ASP A 134 -5.03 10.10 5.48
CA ASP A 134 -6.18 10.92 5.86
C ASP A 134 -5.89 11.73 7.12
N ALA A 135 -5.92 13.05 6.96
CA ALA A 135 -5.71 13.98 8.06
C ALA A 135 -6.98 14.21 8.92
N ALA A 136 -8.15 13.81 8.43
CA ALA A 136 -9.42 13.99 9.14
C ALA A 136 -9.72 12.88 10.14
N ASP A 137 -9.29 11.64 9.86
CA ASP A 137 -9.54 10.51 10.76
C ASP A 137 -8.43 10.41 11.81
N VAL A 138 -8.79 10.70 13.05
CA VAL A 138 -7.90 10.61 14.22
C VAL A 138 -8.09 9.32 15.02
N ALA A 139 -9.06 8.48 14.66
CA ALA A 139 -9.41 7.28 15.41
C ALA A 139 -8.64 6.03 14.93
N ASN A 140 -8.46 5.90 13.62
CA ASN A 140 -7.91 4.70 12.99
C ASN A 140 -6.49 4.91 12.46
N GLN A 141 -5.61 5.40 13.29
CA GLN A 141 -4.23 5.72 12.89
C GLN A 141 -3.46 4.45 12.53
N ARG A 142 -2.84 4.43 11.35
CA ARG A 142 -2.09 3.28 10.79
C ARG A 142 -0.64 3.57 10.51
N VAL A 143 -0.29 4.85 10.37
CA VAL A 143 1.04 5.26 9.96
C VAL A 143 1.57 6.40 10.82
N ARG A 144 2.90 6.51 10.90
CA ARG A 144 3.59 7.66 11.47
C ARG A 144 4.36 8.38 10.40
N VAL A 145 4.16 9.68 10.29
CA VAL A 145 4.94 10.55 9.42
C VAL A 145 6.34 10.72 10.03
N ILE A 146 7.36 10.52 9.21
CA ILE A 146 8.77 10.62 9.63
C ILE A 146 9.49 11.77 8.95
N ASP A 147 9.02 12.20 7.77
CA ASP A 147 9.56 13.32 7.03
C ASP A 147 8.53 13.84 6.03
N ILE A 148 8.77 14.99 5.44
CA ILE A 148 7.87 15.61 4.46
C ILE A 148 8.67 16.27 3.32
N ASP A 149 8.04 16.36 2.16
CA ASP A 149 8.47 17.18 1.03
C ASP A 149 7.35 18.17 0.70
N ILE A 150 7.54 19.43 1.13
CA ILE A 150 6.53 20.48 0.99
C ILE A 150 6.34 20.84 -0.48
N ASP A 151 7.43 20.93 -1.24
CA ASP A 151 7.41 21.35 -2.65
C ASP A 151 6.66 20.33 -3.53
N ASN A 152 6.88 19.04 -3.29
CA ASN A 152 6.19 17.97 -4.00
C ASN A 152 4.89 17.51 -3.33
N LYS A 153 4.55 18.08 -2.17
CA LYS A 153 3.37 17.73 -1.36
C LYS A 153 3.33 16.25 -1.00
N LEU A 154 4.45 15.73 -0.51
CA LEU A 154 4.60 14.33 -0.13
C LEU A 154 4.85 14.18 1.36
N PHE A 155 4.25 13.15 1.92
CA PHE A 155 4.55 12.63 3.23
C PHE A 155 5.42 11.39 3.10
N PHE A 156 6.41 11.25 3.96
CA PHE A 156 7.19 10.04 4.15
C PHE A 156 6.78 9.42 5.47
N PHE A 157 6.38 8.17 5.44
CA PHE A 157 5.77 7.53 6.60
C PHE A 157 6.16 6.07 6.74
N ARG A 158 6.00 5.57 7.96
CA ARG A 158 6.10 4.13 8.28
C ARG A 158 4.74 3.63 8.75
N ILE A 159 4.45 2.39 8.43
CA ILE A 159 3.31 1.69 9.01
C ILE A 159 3.63 1.39 10.47
N LEU A 160 2.66 1.62 11.35
CA LEU A 160 2.80 1.33 12.77
C LEU A 160 3.01 -0.16 12.99
N GLU A 161 3.87 -0.52 13.93
CA GLU A 161 4.19 -1.92 14.24
C GLU A 161 2.93 -2.76 14.55
N ALA A 162 1.98 -2.16 15.27
CA ALA A 162 0.71 -2.80 15.59
C ALA A 162 -0.17 -3.11 14.36
N ASN A 163 0.14 -2.51 13.21
CA ASN A 163 -0.59 -2.68 11.96
C ASN A 163 0.22 -3.44 10.90
N LEU A 164 1.36 -3.99 11.24
CA LEU A 164 2.09 -4.89 10.37
C LEU A 164 1.43 -6.27 10.39
N ALA A 165 1.13 -6.81 9.22
CA ALA A 165 0.65 -8.18 9.12
C ALA A 165 1.74 -9.15 9.58
N GLN A 166 1.41 -10.02 10.51
CA GLN A 166 2.25 -11.14 10.90
C GLN A 166 1.99 -12.27 9.90
N PRO A 167 3.05 -12.96 9.40
CA PRO A 167 2.88 -14.11 8.53
C PRO A 167 2.28 -15.30 9.25
#